data_81909e6d951bdfe1ffc109bb7ab8a8b4
#
_entry.id   81909e6d951bdfe1ffc109bb7ab8a8b4
#
_cell.length_a   1.000
_cell.length_b   1.000
_cell.length_c   1.000
_cell.angle_alpha   90.00
_cell.angle_beta   90.00
_cell.angle_gamma   90.00
#
_symmetry.space_group_name_H-M   'P 1'
#
loop_
_entity.id
_entity.type
_entity.pdbx_description
1 polymer ?
#
loop_
_entity_poly.entity_id
_entity_poly.type
_entity_poly.pdbx_seq_one_letter_code
_entity_poly.pdbx_strand_id
1 'polypeptide(L)'
;LRVGKLNSKKLVHFNMIKFRTMVNNAEAISGAVWASHNDNRLTPIGKLLRKFRLDELPQLINVIKGDMSLIGPRPERPEIVIELDKKIPFYSERTYDITPGITGLAQVNQGYDTCIDDVKNKISYDFAYSLSLTQLHRWLLMDLNVFFKTLLIMMLGRGL
;
A
#
# COMPACT_ATOMS: atom_id res chain seq x y z
N LEU A 1 -6.50 -8.83 -7.06
CA LEU A 1 -7.36 -7.65 -7.05
C LEU A 1 -6.96 -6.73 -5.90
N ARG A 2 -7.19 -5.46 -6.05
CA ARG A 2 -7.02 -4.44 -5.01
C ARG A 2 -8.19 -3.48 -5.06
N VAL A 3 -8.52 -2.89 -3.90
CA VAL A 3 -9.54 -1.85 -3.82
C VAL A 3 -8.88 -0.52 -4.22
N GLY A 4 -9.48 0.15 -5.17
CA GLY A 4 -9.02 1.42 -5.70
C GLY A 4 -9.98 2.57 -5.38
N LYS A 5 -9.93 3.59 -6.20
CA LYS A 5 -10.73 4.79 -6.07
C LYS A 5 -12.24 4.49 -6.10
N LEU A 6 -13.02 5.26 -5.35
CA LEU A 6 -14.47 5.23 -5.44
C LEU A 6 -14.93 5.79 -6.80
N ASN A 7 -15.76 5.03 -7.52
CA ASN A 7 -16.43 5.49 -8.71
C ASN A 7 -17.94 5.28 -8.54
N SER A 8 -18.73 6.34 -8.69
CA SER A 8 -20.20 6.28 -8.57
C SER A 8 -20.69 5.56 -7.32
N LYS A 9 -20.10 5.85 -6.15
CA LYS A 9 -20.40 5.24 -4.85
C LYS A 9 -19.99 3.76 -4.70
N LYS A 10 -19.14 3.23 -5.61
CA LYS A 10 -18.61 1.86 -5.50
C LYS A 10 -17.09 1.88 -5.54
N LEU A 11 -16.45 1.11 -4.67
CA LEU A 11 -15.01 0.88 -4.75
C LEU A 11 -14.69 0.08 -6.02
N VAL A 12 -13.71 0.55 -6.78
CA VAL A 12 -13.25 -0.11 -7.99
C VAL A 12 -12.14 -1.09 -7.65
N HIS A 13 -12.22 -2.30 -8.17
CA HIS A 13 -11.18 -3.30 -8.04
C HIS A 13 -10.28 -3.28 -9.28
N PHE A 14 -8.98 -3.45 -9.07
CA PHE A 14 -8.02 -3.56 -10.16
C PHE A 14 -6.98 -4.64 -9.86
N ASN A 15 -6.28 -5.13 -10.89
CA ASN A 15 -5.20 -6.11 -10.76
C ASN A 15 -3.87 -5.38 -10.54
N MET A 16 -3.32 -5.48 -9.34
CA MET A 16 -2.00 -4.95 -9.04
C MET A 16 -0.91 -5.85 -9.61
N ILE A 17 0.02 -5.28 -10.36
CA ILE A 17 1.11 -5.99 -11.03
C ILE A 17 2.37 -5.92 -10.15
N LYS A 18 2.96 -7.08 -9.84
CA LYS A 18 4.19 -7.18 -9.02
C LYS A 18 5.09 -8.30 -9.55
N PHE A 19 6.39 -8.22 -9.27
CA PHE A 19 7.24 -9.40 -9.40
C PHE A 19 6.87 -10.45 -8.35
N ARG A 20 6.98 -11.71 -8.73
CA ARG A 20 6.74 -12.82 -7.81
C ARG A 20 7.90 -12.94 -6.83
N THR A 21 7.61 -12.78 -5.56
CA THR A 21 8.58 -12.87 -4.46
C THR A 21 8.38 -14.10 -3.58
N MET A 22 7.26 -14.79 -3.72
CA MET A 22 6.90 -15.98 -2.93
C MET A 22 6.96 -17.24 -3.77
N VAL A 23 7.13 -18.38 -3.09
CA VAL A 23 7.05 -19.72 -3.68
C VAL A 23 5.66 -19.96 -4.29
N ASN A 24 5.56 -20.93 -5.19
CA ASN A 24 4.27 -21.32 -5.76
C ASN A 24 3.35 -21.82 -4.65
N ASN A 25 2.05 -21.48 -4.76
CA ASN A 25 1.01 -21.87 -3.81
C ASN A 25 1.28 -21.43 -2.36
N ALA A 26 2.01 -20.34 -2.16
CA ALA A 26 2.36 -19.80 -0.84
C ALA A 26 1.16 -19.52 0.08
N GLU A 27 -0.02 -19.27 -0.48
CA GLU A 27 -1.26 -19.01 0.23
C GLU A 27 -2.25 -20.20 0.25
N ALA A 28 -1.84 -21.39 -0.27
CA ALA A 28 -2.74 -22.54 -0.36
C ALA A 28 -3.23 -23.03 1.00
N ILE A 29 -2.44 -22.88 2.06
CA ILE A 29 -2.77 -23.33 3.42
C ILE A 29 -3.29 -22.17 4.27
N SER A 30 -2.67 -21.01 4.18
CA SER A 30 -2.95 -19.88 5.09
C SER A 30 -3.99 -18.88 4.56
N GLY A 31 -4.33 -18.96 3.27
CA GLY A 31 -5.12 -17.92 2.64
C GLY A 31 -4.40 -16.56 2.57
N ALA A 32 -5.18 -15.48 2.46
CA ALA A 32 -4.68 -14.12 2.45
C ALA A 32 -4.32 -13.69 3.87
N VAL A 33 -3.03 -13.70 4.20
CA VAL A 33 -2.50 -13.24 5.49
C VAL A 33 -1.50 -12.10 5.28
N TRP A 34 -1.36 -11.25 6.28
CA TRP A 34 -0.35 -10.19 6.28
C TRP A 34 1.06 -10.78 6.19
N ALA A 35 1.97 -10.02 5.58
CA ALA A 35 3.38 -10.40 5.55
C ALA A 35 3.98 -10.27 6.95
N SER A 36 4.83 -11.22 7.34
CA SER A 36 5.61 -11.16 8.57
C SER A 36 7.08 -10.88 8.27
N HIS A 37 7.82 -10.38 9.26
CA HIS A 37 9.25 -10.04 9.10
C HIS A 37 10.09 -11.24 8.64
N ASN A 38 9.77 -12.46 9.11
CA ASN A 38 10.43 -13.72 8.71
C ASN A 38 9.48 -14.64 7.94
N ASP A 39 8.91 -14.13 6.85
CA ASP A 39 7.96 -14.89 6.05
C ASP A 39 8.66 -16.01 5.28
N ASN A 40 8.46 -17.27 5.72
CA ASN A 40 9.04 -18.48 5.10
C ASN A 40 8.54 -18.74 3.68
N ARG A 41 7.51 -18.03 3.23
CA ARG A 41 6.98 -18.13 1.86
C ARG A 41 7.85 -17.39 0.85
N LEU A 42 8.79 -16.56 1.31
CA LEU A 42 9.65 -15.76 0.44
C LEU A 42 10.78 -16.59 -0.16
N THR A 43 10.98 -16.43 -1.47
CA THR A 43 12.17 -16.92 -2.14
C THR A 43 13.40 -16.06 -1.75
N PRO A 44 14.65 -16.57 -1.86
CA PRO A 44 15.85 -15.77 -1.58
C PRO A 44 15.91 -14.46 -2.41
N ILE A 45 15.60 -14.55 -3.72
CA ILE A 45 15.49 -13.38 -4.60
C ILE A 45 14.34 -12.49 -4.16
N GLY A 46 13.21 -13.07 -3.75
CA GLY A 46 12.04 -12.34 -3.26
C GLY A 46 12.33 -11.51 -2.03
N LYS A 47 13.15 -12.01 -1.09
CA LYS A 47 13.62 -11.25 0.07
C LYS A 47 14.42 -10.02 -0.36
N LEU A 48 15.33 -10.19 -1.33
CA LEU A 48 16.13 -9.08 -1.85
C LEU A 48 15.24 -8.02 -2.54
N LEU A 49 14.33 -8.46 -3.41
CA LEU A 49 13.41 -7.56 -4.13
C LEU A 49 12.56 -6.74 -3.14
N ARG A 50 11.98 -7.37 -2.12
CA ARG A 50 11.17 -6.69 -1.10
C ARG A 50 11.99 -5.74 -0.25
N LYS A 51 13.20 -6.13 0.13
CA LYS A 51 14.12 -5.29 0.91
C LYS A 51 14.35 -3.92 0.27
N PHE A 52 14.43 -3.88 -1.06
CA PHE A 52 14.63 -2.66 -1.84
C PHE A 52 13.34 -2.17 -2.54
N ARG A 53 12.19 -2.78 -2.26
CA ARG A 53 10.88 -2.50 -2.91
C ARG A 53 10.88 -2.60 -4.44
N LEU A 54 11.83 -3.34 -5.00
CA LEU A 54 11.93 -3.55 -6.44
C LEU A 54 10.82 -4.44 -6.99
N ASP A 55 10.22 -5.27 -6.14
CA ASP A 55 9.06 -6.09 -6.51
C ASP A 55 7.82 -5.26 -6.86
N GLU A 56 7.76 -4.02 -6.45
CA GLU A 56 6.65 -3.10 -6.71
C GLU A 56 6.83 -2.27 -7.98
N LEU A 57 8.02 -2.28 -8.63
CA LEU A 57 8.26 -1.53 -9.87
C LEU A 57 7.26 -1.79 -11.00
N PRO A 58 6.77 -3.03 -11.23
CA PRO A 58 5.76 -3.27 -12.27
C PRO A 58 4.43 -2.54 -12.04
N GLN A 59 4.16 -2.02 -10.83
CA GLN A 59 2.98 -1.20 -10.56
C GLN A 59 3.01 0.14 -11.32
N LEU A 60 4.16 0.56 -11.86
CA LEU A 60 4.22 1.69 -12.80
C LEU A 60 3.31 1.49 -14.01
N ILE A 61 3.07 0.24 -14.42
CA ILE A 61 2.09 -0.07 -15.47
C ILE A 61 0.67 0.27 -14.98
N ASN A 62 0.35 0.02 -13.70
CA ASN A 62 -0.94 0.42 -13.13
C ASN A 62 -1.07 1.95 -13.06
N VAL A 63 0.03 2.67 -12.81
CA VAL A 63 0.01 4.15 -12.85
C VAL A 63 -0.28 4.65 -14.26
N ILE A 64 0.38 4.10 -15.28
CA ILE A 64 0.15 4.47 -16.70
C ILE A 64 -1.29 4.16 -17.12
N LYS A 65 -1.88 3.07 -16.61
CA LYS A 65 -3.29 2.70 -16.86
C LYS A 65 -4.29 3.57 -16.09
N GLY A 66 -3.85 4.37 -15.12
CA GLY A 66 -4.72 5.18 -14.27
C GLY A 66 -5.38 4.42 -13.10
N ASP A 67 -4.99 3.16 -12.86
CA ASP A 67 -5.46 2.38 -11.70
C ASP A 67 -4.85 2.90 -10.39
N MET A 68 -3.63 3.45 -10.47
CA MET A 68 -2.82 3.91 -9.33
C MET A 68 -2.18 5.26 -9.61
N SER A 69 -1.73 5.93 -8.54
CA SER A 69 -0.79 7.04 -8.60
C SER A 69 0.58 6.62 -8.05
N LEU A 70 1.59 7.46 -8.19
CA LEU A 70 2.89 7.22 -7.54
C LEU A 70 2.76 7.29 -6.03
N ILE A 71 2.07 8.33 -5.53
CA ILE A 71 1.89 8.61 -4.10
C ILE A 71 0.39 8.58 -3.78
N GLY A 72 0.03 7.91 -2.69
CA GLY A 72 -1.34 7.78 -2.21
C GLY A 72 -1.48 6.68 -1.15
N PRO A 73 -2.68 6.47 -0.60
CA PRO A 73 -2.96 5.38 0.31
C PRO A 73 -2.65 4.03 -0.32
N ARG A 74 -2.06 3.10 0.45
CA ARG A 74 -1.77 1.75 -0.06
C ARG A 74 -3.06 0.99 -0.34
N PRO A 75 -3.23 0.41 -1.55
CA PRO A 75 -4.39 -0.41 -1.85
C PRO A 75 -4.31 -1.75 -1.14
N GLU A 76 -5.41 -2.18 -0.54
CA GLU A 76 -5.52 -3.46 0.14
C GLU A 76 -6.30 -4.49 -0.68
N ARG A 77 -6.18 -5.77 -0.31
CA ARG A 77 -6.96 -6.85 -0.91
C ARG A 77 -8.42 -6.74 -0.46
N PRO A 78 -9.41 -7.01 -1.34
CA PRO A 78 -10.83 -6.90 -0.99
C PRO A 78 -11.21 -7.71 0.27
N GLU A 79 -10.64 -8.91 0.41
CA GLU A 79 -10.89 -9.79 1.56
C GLU A 79 -10.42 -9.14 2.87
N ILE A 80 -9.27 -8.48 2.84
CA ILE A 80 -8.71 -7.77 4.00
C ILE A 80 -9.54 -6.53 4.32
N VAL A 81 -9.96 -5.77 3.30
CA VAL A 81 -10.81 -4.58 3.48
C VAL A 81 -12.12 -4.95 4.18
N ILE A 82 -12.78 -6.03 3.76
CA ILE A 82 -14.04 -6.50 4.36
C ILE A 82 -13.85 -6.83 5.85
N GLU A 83 -12.75 -7.47 6.20
CA GLU A 83 -12.45 -7.81 7.60
C GLU A 83 -12.09 -6.58 8.44
N LEU A 84 -11.36 -5.62 7.86
CA LEU A 84 -10.98 -4.39 8.54
C LEU A 84 -12.17 -3.44 8.72
N ASP A 85 -13.07 -3.34 7.75
CA ASP A 85 -14.31 -2.55 7.88
C ASP A 85 -15.22 -3.03 9.03
N LYS A 86 -15.20 -4.34 9.33
CA LYS A 86 -15.93 -4.89 10.49
C LYS A 86 -15.32 -4.47 11.83
N LYS A 87 -14.00 -4.25 11.87
CA LYS A 87 -13.22 -4.02 13.10
C LYS A 87 -12.89 -2.55 13.33
N ILE A 88 -12.81 -1.77 12.27
CA ILE A 88 -12.40 -0.37 12.30
C ILE A 88 -13.44 0.45 11.54
N PRO A 89 -14.24 1.26 12.23
CA PRO A 89 -15.23 2.12 11.59
C PRO A 89 -14.56 3.01 10.51
N PHE A 90 -15.21 3.12 9.35
CA PHE A 90 -14.77 3.99 8.24
C PHE A 90 -13.42 3.62 7.62
N TYR A 91 -12.95 2.37 7.78
CA TYR A 91 -11.66 1.95 7.22
C TYR A 91 -11.58 2.14 5.70
N SER A 92 -12.61 1.74 4.95
CA SER A 92 -12.65 1.89 3.49
C SER A 92 -12.73 3.35 3.04
N GLU A 93 -13.26 4.24 3.88
CA GLU A 93 -13.41 5.67 3.55
C GLU A 93 -12.06 6.39 3.39
N ARG A 94 -10.98 5.86 3.98
CA ARG A 94 -9.61 6.40 3.83
C ARG A 94 -9.15 6.50 2.38
N THR A 95 -9.77 5.76 1.46
CA THR A 95 -9.44 5.74 0.03
C THR A 95 -10.50 6.39 -0.86
N TYR A 96 -11.53 6.99 -0.27
CA TYR A 96 -12.57 7.67 -1.06
C TYR A 96 -11.97 8.88 -1.78
N ASP A 97 -12.28 8.98 -3.08
CA ASP A 97 -11.81 10.05 -3.97
C ASP A 97 -10.29 10.20 -4.11
N ILE A 98 -9.51 9.26 -3.57
CA ILE A 98 -8.05 9.25 -3.68
C ILE A 98 -7.61 8.03 -4.47
N THR A 99 -6.81 8.25 -5.50
CA THR A 99 -6.19 7.15 -6.24
C THR A 99 -5.13 6.48 -5.36
N PRO A 100 -5.15 5.14 -5.21
CA PRO A 100 -4.17 4.44 -4.40
C PRO A 100 -2.75 4.60 -4.95
N GLY A 101 -1.76 4.67 -4.06
CA GLY A 101 -0.36 4.88 -4.42
C GLY A 101 0.50 3.62 -4.40
N ILE A 102 1.61 3.66 -5.16
CA ILE A 102 2.71 2.70 -5.03
C ILE A 102 3.37 2.90 -3.65
N THR A 103 3.62 4.16 -3.28
CA THR A 103 4.07 4.57 -1.95
C THR A 103 3.09 5.57 -1.35
N GLY A 104 3.18 5.82 -0.04
CA GLY A 104 2.27 6.73 0.64
C GLY A 104 2.79 7.17 1.99
N LEU A 105 2.14 8.17 2.58
CA LEU A 105 2.55 8.78 3.84
C LEU A 105 2.61 7.75 4.98
N ALA A 106 1.64 6.84 5.06
CA ALA A 106 1.66 5.74 6.03
C ALA A 106 2.86 4.81 5.81
N GLN A 107 3.14 4.42 4.55
CA GLN A 107 4.19 3.47 4.20
C GLN A 107 5.62 3.97 4.48
N VAL A 108 5.84 5.29 4.49
CA VAL A 108 7.17 5.87 4.76
C VAL A 108 7.38 6.25 6.22
N ASN A 109 6.31 6.30 7.03
CA ASN A 109 6.40 6.66 8.45
C ASN A 109 6.16 5.47 9.39
N GLN A 110 5.51 4.42 8.92
CA GLN A 110 5.21 3.23 9.69
C GLN A 110 5.61 1.97 8.92
N GLY A 111 6.15 0.99 9.64
CA GLY A 111 6.52 -0.30 9.07
C GLY A 111 5.32 -1.22 8.82
N TYR A 112 5.55 -2.54 8.95
CA TYR A 112 4.50 -3.55 8.78
C TYR A 112 3.46 -3.48 9.90
N ASP A 113 2.21 -3.78 9.55
CA ASP A 113 1.15 -3.97 10.52
C ASP A 113 1.32 -5.32 11.20
N THR A 114 1.38 -5.31 12.51
CA THR A 114 1.43 -6.51 13.35
C THR A 114 0.14 -6.69 14.15
N CYS A 115 -0.61 -5.62 14.33
CA CYS A 115 -1.87 -5.62 15.07
C CYS A 115 -2.87 -4.58 14.48
N ILE A 116 -4.09 -4.62 14.99
CA ILE A 116 -5.17 -3.70 14.56
C ILE A 116 -4.83 -2.24 14.86
N ASP A 117 -4.11 -1.98 15.95
CA ASP A 117 -3.76 -0.61 16.32
C ASP A 117 -2.73 0.00 15.36
N ASP A 118 -1.83 -0.80 14.81
CA ASP A 118 -0.94 -0.37 13.71
C ASP A 118 -1.77 0.09 12.50
N VAL A 119 -2.82 -0.67 12.15
CA VAL A 119 -3.72 -0.33 11.05
C VAL A 119 -4.46 0.99 11.33
N LYS A 120 -4.94 1.20 12.57
CA LYS A 120 -5.58 2.48 12.94
C LYS A 120 -4.64 3.66 12.80
N ASN A 121 -3.36 3.50 13.20
CA ASN A 121 -2.35 4.54 13.04
C ASN A 121 -2.12 4.88 11.55
N LYS A 122 -2.09 3.87 10.67
CA LYS A 122 -2.00 4.09 9.22
C LYS A 122 -3.14 4.91 8.66
N ILE A 123 -4.36 4.68 9.13
CA ILE A 123 -5.53 5.45 8.71
C ILE A 123 -5.34 6.95 8.99
N SER A 124 -4.74 7.30 10.12
CA SER A 124 -4.45 8.70 10.46
C SER A 124 -3.52 9.36 9.44
N TYR A 125 -2.50 8.63 8.96
CA TYR A 125 -1.62 9.10 7.88
C TYR A 125 -2.35 9.24 6.55
N ASP A 126 -3.23 8.28 6.21
CA ASP A 126 -3.98 8.32 4.96
C ASP A 126 -4.97 9.50 4.95
N PHE A 127 -5.64 9.78 6.07
CA PHE A 127 -6.49 10.98 6.20
C PHE A 127 -5.67 12.29 6.21
N ALA A 128 -4.49 12.32 6.84
CA ALA A 128 -3.60 13.47 6.78
C ALA A 128 -3.15 13.75 5.33
N TYR A 129 -2.86 12.70 4.55
CA TYR A 129 -2.56 12.83 3.13
C TYR A 129 -3.77 13.38 2.36
N SER A 130 -4.96 12.83 2.59
CA SER A 130 -6.21 13.32 1.98
C SER A 130 -6.43 14.81 2.22
N LEU A 131 -6.24 15.25 3.45
CA LEU A 131 -6.35 16.67 3.80
C LEU A 131 -5.30 17.54 3.08
N SER A 132 -4.11 17.02 2.84
CA SER A 132 -3.07 17.77 2.12
C SER A 132 -3.47 18.08 0.67
N LEU A 133 -4.28 17.23 0.04
CA LEU A 133 -4.75 17.41 -1.34
C LEU A 133 -5.68 18.62 -1.53
N THR A 134 -6.23 19.16 -0.44
CA THR A 134 -7.13 20.33 -0.51
C THR A 134 -6.39 21.63 -0.85
N GLN A 135 -5.06 21.66 -0.67
CA GLN A 135 -4.24 22.86 -0.91
C GLN A 135 -2.99 22.49 -1.73
N LEU A 136 -2.84 23.10 -2.91
CA LEU A 136 -1.77 22.77 -3.87
C LEU A 136 -0.36 22.76 -3.23
N HIS A 137 0.00 23.76 -2.45
CA HIS A 137 1.33 23.84 -1.84
C HIS A 137 1.56 22.74 -0.80
N ARG A 138 0.54 22.40 0.00
CA ARG A 138 0.61 21.31 0.98
C ARG A 138 0.75 19.96 0.29
N TRP A 139 -0.04 19.72 -0.75
CA TRP A 139 0.06 18.54 -1.56
C TRP A 139 1.47 18.36 -2.14
N LEU A 140 2.01 19.37 -2.83
CA LEU A 140 3.34 19.30 -3.42
C LEU A 140 4.44 19.02 -2.38
N LEU A 141 4.40 19.71 -1.24
CA LEU A 141 5.36 19.48 -0.14
C LEU A 141 5.23 18.06 0.44
N MET A 142 4.00 17.56 0.58
CA MET A 142 3.74 16.21 1.09
C MET A 142 4.27 15.15 0.11
N ASP A 143 3.98 15.29 -1.17
CA ASP A 143 4.43 14.36 -2.20
C ASP A 143 5.96 14.35 -2.31
N LEU A 144 6.63 15.51 -2.28
CA LEU A 144 8.09 15.58 -2.24
C LEU A 144 8.66 14.89 -0.99
N ASN A 145 8.08 15.12 0.18
CA ASN A 145 8.50 14.46 1.41
C ASN A 145 8.37 12.93 1.31
N VAL A 146 7.21 12.43 0.84
CA VAL A 146 6.98 10.98 0.66
C VAL A 146 7.95 10.42 -0.38
N PHE A 147 8.17 11.11 -1.48
CA PHE A 147 9.09 10.69 -2.54
C PHE A 147 10.52 10.52 -2.01
N PHE A 148 11.08 11.53 -1.35
CA PHE A 148 12.44 11.46 -0.82
C PHE A 148 12.58 10.41 0.29
N LYS A 149 11.61 10.27 1.18
CA LYS A 149 11.60 9.21 2.18
C LYS A 149 11.54 7.81 1.53
N THR A 150 10.77 7.64 0.46
CA THR A 150 10.70 6.38 -0.29
C THR A 150 12.06 6.02 -0.88
N LEU A 151 12.74 6.97 -1.54
CA LEU A 151 14.08 6.75 -2.07
C LEU A 151 15.06 6.35 -0.96
N LEU A 152 15.02 7.03 0.17
CA LEU A 152 15.88 6.72 1.31
C LEU A 152 15.62 5.29 1.85
N ILE A 153 14.36 4.88 1.98
CA ILE A 153 13.96 3.53 2.41
C ILE A 153 14.49 2.48 1.42
N MET A 154 14.34 2.75 0.12
CA MET A 154 14.85 1.86 -0.93
C MET A 154 16.38 1.75 -0.88
N MET A 155 17.10 2.87 -0.80
CA MET A 155 18.56 2.89 -0.74
C MET A 155 19.11 2.18 0.50
N LEU A 156 18.48 2.35 1.65
CA LEU A 156 18.86 1.72 2.91
C LEU A 156 18.41 0.25 3.02
N GLY A 157 17.65 -0.25 2.06
CA GLY A 157 17.10 -1.60 2.10
C GLY A 157 16.19 -1.85 3.31
N ARG A 158 15.34 -0.88 3.63
CA ARG A 158 14.36 -0.94 4.73
C ARG A 158 12.93 -1.19 4.23
N GLY A 159 12.79 -1.83 3.09
CA GLY A 159 11.49 -2.13 2.47
C GLY A 159 10.78 -3.34 3.08
N LEU A 160 11.49 -4.15 3.86
CA LEU A 160 10.98 -5.26 4.66
C LEU A 160 10.79 -4.83 6.10
#